data_40bf2f4ac43371e52d3ba62f4b8ea63c
#
_entry.id   40bf2f4ac43371e52d3ba62f4b8ea63c
#
_cell.length_a   1.000
_cell.length_b   1.000
_cell.length_c   1.000
_cell.angle_alpha   90.00
_cell.angle_beta   90.00
_cell.angle_gamma   90.00
#
_symmetry.space_group_name_H-M   'P 1'
#
loop_
_entity.id
_entity.type
_entity.pdbx_description
1 polymer ?
#
loop_
_entity_poly.entity_id
_entity_poly.type
_entity_poly.pdbx_seq_one_letter_code
_entity_poly.pdbx_strand_id
1 'polypeptide(L)'
;YINGNSRVSIESENDIVSKVFIDNKEHRFEPDDLQDKRQYALQVKRNKYQKFLNHQFENFVVLTGAGSSVGIGEGKLKGRLLSHLWDDVEKELTKETLSEFCELVHYTDMNGDVFIKNLEKLLSCANSAKEYVKSENIDIQKTIEKIESLIKSNCELELPQDSPHKVFLEKITKRKVTLPRAKIFTLNYDTLFEQAGRLGNFTIIDGFSFSFPR
;
A
#
# COMPACT_ATOMS: atom_id res chain seq x y z
N TYR A 1 3.87 3.18 -17.82
CA TYR A 1 5.24 2.93 -17.38
C TYR A 1 6.13 4.11 -17.75
N ILE A 2 6.85 4.64 -16.80
CA ILE A 2 7.82 5.71 -16.99
C ILE A 2 9.06 5.38 -16.16
N ASN A 3 10.24 5.42 -16.80
CA ASN A 3 11.53 5.28 -16.12
C ASN A 3 12.56 6.15 -16.86
N GLY A 4 12.82 7.35 -16.37
CA GLY A 4 13.62 8.35 -17.08
C GLY A 4 13.06 8.62 -18.47
N ASN A 5 13.87 8.43 -19.50
CA ASN A 5 13.45 8.60 -20.91
C ASN A 5 12.68 7.40 -21.47
N SER A 6 12.59 6.29 -20.74
CA SER A 6 11.87 5.10 -21.18
C SER A 6 10.41 5.17 -20.75
N ARG A 7 9.50 5.20 -21.71
CA ARG A 7 8.07 5.36 -21.48
C ARG A 7 7.26 4.40 -22.34
N VAL A 8 6.20 3.83 -21.76
CA VAL A 8 5.14 3.15 -22.50
C VAL A 8 3.83 3.81 -22.13
N SER A 9 3.14 4.38 -23.11
CA SER A 9 1.82 5.00 -22.94
C SER A 9 0.86 4.51 -24.03
N ILE A 10 -0.42 4.60 -23.74
CA ILE A 10 -1.50 4.25 -24.65
C ILE A 10 -2.46 5.43 -24.78
N GLU A 11 -3.05 5.60 -25.94
CA GLU A 11 -4.24 6.40 -26.15
C GLU A 11 -5.42 5.46 -26.32
N SER A 12 -6.54 5.76 -25.71
CA SER A 12 -7.76 4.95 -25.79
C SER A 12 -8.98 5.82 -26.01
N GLU A 13 -9.91 5.33 -26.82
CA GLU A 13 -11.24 5.89 -27.03
C GLU A 13 -12.26 4.81 -26.67
N ASN A 14 -13.24 5.14 -25.82
CA ASN A 14 -14.26 4.20 -25.35
C ASN A 14 -13.69 2.85 -24.87
N ASP A 15 -12.62 2.89 -24.02
CA ASP A 15 -11.89 1.74 -23.51
C ASP A 15 -11.15 0.87 -24.56
N ILE A 16 -11.18 1.25 -25.83
CA ILE A 16 -10.43 0.60 -26.90
C ILE A 16 -9.11 1.35 -27.10
N VAL A 17 -7.99 0.63 -27.03
CA VAL A 17 -6.67 1.21 -27.28
C VAL A 17 -6.51 1.53 -28.75
N SER A 18 -6.44 2.81 -29.07
CA SER A 18 -6.26 3.31 -30.43
C SER A 18 -4.78 3.31 -30.83
N LYS A 19 -3.90 3.81 -29.93
CA LYS A 19 -2.45 3.94 -30.21
C LYS A 19 -1.60 3.48 -29.03
N VAL A 20 -0.40 3.01 -29.34
CA VAL A 20 0.64 2.64 -28.36
C VAL A 20 1.89 3.45 -28.67
N PHE A 21 2.47 4.07 -27.64
CA PHE A 21 3.71 4.81 -27.75
C PHE A 21 4.79 4.13 -26.92
N ILE A 22 5.97 3.94 -27.53
CA ILE A 22 7.16 3.42 -26.86
C ILE A 22 8.24 4.48 -26.97
N ASP A 23 8.75 4.94 -25.83
CA ASP A 23 9.79 5.96 -25.75
C ASP A 23 9.43 7.24 -26.56
N ASN A 24 8.16 7.67 -26.43
CA ASN A 24 7.52 8.80 -27.10
C ASN A 24 7.36 8.66 -28.63
N LYS A 25 7.58 7.47 -29.18
CA LYS A 25 7.35 7.17 -30.61
C LYS A 25 6.12 6.29 -30.74
N GLU A 26 5.23 6.63 -31.66
CA GLU A 26 4.08 5.79 -31.97
C GLU A 26 4.58 4.46 -32.57
N HIS A 27 4.11 3.36 -31.98
CA HIS A 27 4.34 2.03 -32.54
C HIS A 27 3.27 1.77 -33.62
N ARG A 28 3.71 1.55 -34.85
CA ARG A 28 2.82 1.22 -35.96
C ARG A 28 2.58 -0.28 -36.01
N PHE A 29 1.31 -0.68 -36.01
CA PHE A 29 0.90 -2.05 -36.23
C PHE A 29 0.65 -2.25 -37.72
N GLU A 30 1.08 -3.39 -38.26
CA GLU A 30 0.74 -3.75 -39.64
C GLU A 30 -0.75 -4.06 -39.77
N PRO A 31 -1.38 -3.84 -40.95
CA PRO A 31 -2.81 -4.06 -41.15
C PRO A 31 -3.29 -5.47 -40.80
N ASP A 32 -2.42 -6.47 -40.98
CA ASP A 32 -2.70 -7.90 -40.73
C ASP A 32 -2.29 -8.33 -39.31
N ASP A 33 -1.86 -7.42 -38.48
CA ASP A 33 -1.43 -7.73 -37.11
C ASP A 33 -2.66 -7.92 -36.22
N LEU A 34 -2.98 -9.18 -35.94
CA LEU A 34 -4.09 -9.59 -35.05
C LEU A 34 -3.80 -9.34 -33.59
N GLN A 35 -2.61 -8.78 -33.26
CA GLN A 35 -2.22 -8.55 -31.89
C GLN A 35 -3.05 -7.43 -31.23
N ASP A 36 -3.66 -7.76 -30.10
CA ASP A 36 -4.32 -6.77 -29.26
C ASP A 36 -3.30 -5.71 -28.80
N LYS A 37 -3.50 -4.46 -29.21
CA LYS A 37 -2.65 -3.31 -28.87
C LYS A 37 -2.46 -3.15 -27.37
N ARG A 38 -3.48 -3.44 -26.57
CA ARG A 38 -3.39 -3.40 -25.10
C ARG A 38 -2.48 -4.50 -24.57
N GLN A 39 -2.61 -5.72 -25.08
CA GLN A 39 -1.75 -6.84 -24.70
C GLN A 39 -0.30 -6.59 -25.12
N TYR A 40 -0.08 -6.05 -26.29
CA TYR A 40 1.24 -5.64 -26.75
C TYR A 40 1.89 -4.61 -25.81
N ALA A 41 1.17 -3.54 -25.49
CA ALA A 41 1.67 -2.51 -24.54
C ALA A 41 2.00 -3.09 -23.17
N LEU A 42 1.16 -4.01 -22.66
CA LEU A 42 1.41 -4.73 -21.42
C LEU A 42 2.65 -5.62 -21.49
N GLN A 43 2.86 -6.31 -22.62
CA GLN A 43 4.04 -7.15 -22.83
C GLN A 43 5.33 -6.31 -22.88
N VAL A 44 5.31 -5.18 -23.61
CA VAL A 44 6.46 -4.25 -23.65
C VAL A 44 6.75 -3.69 -22.24
N LYS A 45 5.71 -3.31 -21.51
CA LYS A 45 5.82 -2.87 -20.11
C LYS A 45 6.47 -3.95 -19.23
N ARG A 46 6.02 -5.21 -19.33
CA ARG A 46 6.59 -6.33 -18.58
C ARG A 46 8.08 -6.54 -18.92
N ASN A 47 8.43 -6.51 -20.20
CA ASN A 47 9.81 -6.68 -20.65
C ASN A 47 10.71 -5.56 -20.10
N LYS A 48 10.24 -4.31 -20.08
CA LYS A 48 10.98 -3.18 -19.51
C LYS A 48 11.16 -3.34 -17.99
N TYR A 49 10.14 -3.78 -17.25
CA TYR A 49 10.27 -4.10 -15.83
C TYR A 49 11.24 -5.26 -15.59
N GLN A 50 11.14 -6.33 -16.35
CA GLN A 50 12.08 -7.45 -16.22
C GLN A 50 13.53 -7.02 -16.46
N LYS A 51 13.77 -6.24 -17.51
CA LYS A 51 15.10 -5.71 -17.80
C LYS A 51 15.63 -4.84 -16.66
N PHE A 52 14.79 -3.98 -16.09
CA PHE A 52 15.13 -3.15 -14.94
C PHE A 52 15.44 -3.99 -13.70
N LEU A 53 14.55 -4.92 -13.33
CA LEU A 53 14.69 -5.76 -12.14
C LEU A 53 15.83 -6.77 -12.23
N ASN A 54 16.23 -7.18 -13.45
CA ASN A 54 17.39 -8.04 -13.68
C ASN A 54 18.71 -7.27 -13.57
N HIS A 55 18.68 -5.93 -13.53
CA HIS A 55 19.87 -5.14 -13.33
C HIS A 55 20.38 -5.27 -11.90
N GLN A 56 21.66 -5.53 -11.73
CA GLN A 56 22.31 -5.70 -10.42
C GLN A 56 22.72 -4.31 -9.86
N PHE A 57 21.78 -3.66 -9.20
CA PHE A 57 22.08 -2.38 -8.51
C PHE A 57 22.97 -2.63 -7.30
N GLU A 58 23.95 -1.77 -7.05
CA GLU A 58 24.77 -1.84 -5.84
C GLU A 58 23.89 -1.65 -4.59
N ASN A 59 23.14 -0.57 -4.55
CA ASN A 59 22.21 -0.29 -3.48
C ASN A 59 20.76 -0.45 -3.98
N PHE A 60 20.06 -1.45 -3.47
CA PHE A 60 18.69 -1.75 -3.86
C PHE A 60 17.76 -1.49 -2.69
N VAL A 61 16.89 -0.52 -2.88
CA VAL A 61 15.90 -0.08 -1.88
C VAL A 61 14.50 -0.21 -2.48
N VAL A 62 13.59 -0.75 -1.70
CA VAL A 62 12.17 -0.86 -2.04
C VAL A 62 11.39 -0.04 -1.02
N LEU A 63 10.46 0.79 -1.50
CA LEU A 63 9.45 1.44 -0.69
C LEU A 63 8.09 0.89 -1.06
N THR A 64 7.34 0.41 -0.09
CA THR A 64 5.99 -0.13 -0.27
C THR A 64 4.98 0.67 0.53
N GLY A 65 3.73 0.63 0.11
CA GLY A 65 2.62 1.28 0.79
C GLY A 65 1.36 0.41 0.68
N ALA A 66 0.20 0.94 1.03
CA ALA A 66 -1.07 0.21 1.12
C ALA A 66 -1.41 -0.65 -0.11
N GLY A 67 -0.99 -0.23 -1.31
CA GLY A 67 -1.19 -0.99 -2.54
C GLY A 67 -0.54 -2.38 -2.56
N SER A 68 0.48 -2.63 -1.73
CA SER A 68 1.08 -3.97 -1.61
C SER A 68 0.22 -4.94 -0.80
N SER A 69 -0.68 -4.45 0.03
CA SER A 69 -1.51 -5.25 0.94
C SER A 69 -2.97 -5.32 0.53
N VAL A 70 -3.45 -4.38 -0.30
CA VAL A 70 -4.86 -4.32 -0.71
C VAL A 70 -5.31 -5.63 -1.37
N GLY A 71 -6.37 -6.22 -0.82
CA GLY A 71 -6.95 -7.47 -1.28
C GLY A 71 -6.17 -8.72 -0.87
N ILE A 72 -5.01 -8.58 -0.23
CA ILE A 72 -4.21 -9.69 0.28
C ILE A 72 -4.68 -10.06 1.68
N GLY A 73 -4.72 -11.35 1.98
CA GLY A 73 -5.10 -11.91 3.27
C GLY A 73 -5.79 -13.25 3.09
N GLU A 74 -5.87 -14.06 4.15
CA GLU A 74 -6.65 -15.28 4.19
C GLU A 74 -8.05 -15.04 4.79
N GLY A 75 -8.98 -15.93 4.50
CA GLY A 75 -10.34 -15.86 5.02
C GLY A 75 -11.10 -14.60 4.58
N LYS A 76 -11.80 -13.97 5.52
CA LYS A 76 -12.63 -12.77 5.27
C LYS A 76 -11.86 -11.47 5.42
N LEU A 77 -10.76 -11.47 6.16
CA LEU A 77 -9.95 -10.29 6.38
C LEU A 77 -9.00 -10.08 5.21
N LYS A 78 -9.13 -8.94 4.55
CA LYS A 78 -8.31 -8.54 3.40
C LYS A 78 -7.73 -7.16 3.67
N GLY A 79 -6.49 -6.95 3.22
CA GLY A 79 -5.85 -5.65 3.28
C GLY A 79 -6.68 -4.57 2.59
N ARG A 80 -6.75 -3.40 3.19
CA ARG A 80 -7.62 -2.29 2.80
C ARG A 80 -6.85 -0.96 2.80
N LEU A 81 -7.41 0.03 2.14
CA LEU A 81 -6.91 1.40 2.20
C LEU A 81 -7.33 2.08 3.51
N LEU A 82 -6.57 3.08 3.94
CA LEU A 82 -6.90 3.89 5.13
C LEU A 82 -8.31 4.52 5.08
N SER A 83 -8.77 4.91 3.88
CA SER A 83 -10.14 5.42 3.71
C SER A 83 -11.21 4.38 4.06
N HIS A 84 -10.96 3.10 3.80
CA HIS A 84 -11.87 2.02 4.19
C HIS A 84 -11.85 1.78 5.70
N LEU A 85 -10.70 1.96 6.36
CA LEU A 85 -10.62 1.88 7.82
C LEU A 85 -11.42 3.02 8.49
N TRP A 86 -11.44 4.20 7.88
CA TRP A 86 -12.34 5.27 8.33
C TRP A 86 -13.81 4.85 8.30
N ASP A 87 -14.24 4.18 7.21
CA ASP A 87 -15.62 3.69 7.08
C ASP A 87 -15.97 2.66 8.18
N ASP A 88 -14.99 1.85 8.60
CA ASP A 88 -15.19 0.90 9.70
C ASP A 88 -15.27 1.61 11.05
N VAL A 89 -14.45 2.63 11.27
CA VAL A 89 -14.54 3.49 12.47
C VAL A 89 -15.89 4.21 12.53
N GLU A 90 -16.36 4.73 11.39
CA GLU A 90 -17.67 5.41 11.30
C GLU A 90 -18.83 4.46 11.59
N LYS A 91 -18.75 3.19 11.20
CA LYS A 91 -19.75 2.17 11.55
C LYS A 91 -19.73 1.81 13.03
N GLU A 92 -18.55 1.72 13.63
CA GLU A 92 -18.38 1.31 15.03
C GLU A 92 -18.75 2.42 16.01
N LEU A 93 -18.41 3.66 15.70
CA LEU A 93 -18.68 4.82 16.57
C LEU A 93 -20.02 5.49 16.27
N THR A 94 -20.66 5.23 15.18
CA THR A 94 -21.67 5.96 14.45
C THR A 94 -21.14 7.25 13.82
N LYS A 95 -21.80 7.70 12.75
CA LYS A 95 -21.40 8.91 12.01
C LYS A 95 -21.48 10.16 12.87
N GLU A 96 -22.53 10.26 13.69
CA GLU A 96 -22.80 11.36 14.58
C GLU A 96 -21.70 11.47 15.64
N THR A 97 -21.40 10.37 16.34
CA THR A 97 -20.37 10.33 17.39
C THR A 97 -18.99 10.62 16.82
N LEU A 98 -18.66 10.09 15.61
CA LEU A 98 -17.38 10.39 14.96
C LEU A 98 -17.26 11.86 14.56
N SER A 99 -18.38 12.48 14.09
CA SER A 99 -18.40 13.91 13.77
C SER A 99 -18.18 14.76 15.02
N GLU A 100 -18.92 14.48 16.10
CA GLU A 100 -18.73 15.15 17.39
C GLU A 100 -17.31 14.98 17.94
N PHE A 101 -16.72 13.80 17.78
CA PHE A 101 -15.33 13.55 18.17
C PHE A 101 -14.34 14.36 17.33
N CYS A 102 -14.52 14.44 16.02
CA CYS A 102 -13.69 15.25 15.12
C CYS A 102 -13.73 16.74 15.53
N GLU A 103 -14.93 17.26 15.81
CA GLU A 103 -15.11 18.65 16.27
C GLU A 103 -14.43 18.87 17.62
N LEU A 104 -14.64 17.97 18.58
CA LEU A 104 -14.07 18.04 19.93
C LEU A 104 -12.55 18.10 19.93
N VAL A 105 -11.90 17.34 19.05
CA VAL A 105 -10.43 17.29 18.95
C VAL A 105 -9.86 18.28 17.92
N HIS A 106 -10.69 19.19 17.42
CA HIS A 106 -10.33 20.21 16.44
C HIS A 106 -9.72 19.61 15.14
N TYR A 107 -10.29 18.51 14.66
CA TYR A 107 -9.94 17.96 13.37
C TYR A 107 -10.53 18.82 12.25
N THR A 108 -9.66 19.57 11.54
CA THR A 108 -10.07 20.61 10.59
C THR A 108 -9.92 20.23 9.12
N ASP A 109 -9.48 19.00 8.81
CA ASP A 109 -9.35 18.55 7.42
C ASP A 109 -10.74 18.28 6.83
N MET A 110 -11.20 19.24 6.03
CA MET A 110 -12.52 19.21 5.42
C MET A 110 -12.42 19.35 3.89
N ASN A 111 -13.35 18.71 3.20
CA ASN A 111 -13.64 18.98 1.79
C ASN A 111 -15.11 19.38 1.68
N GLY A 112 -15.36 20.69 1.60
CA GLY A 112 -16.69 21.25 1.83
C GLY A 112 -17.13 20.98 3.27
N ASP A 113 -18.32 20.40 3.46
CA ASP A 113 -18.89 20.06 4.77
C ASP A 113 -18.56 18.63 5.24
N VAL A 114 -17.63 17.93 4.56
CA VAL A 114 -17.30 16.53 4.86
C VAL A 114 -15.84 16.42 5.32
N PHE A 115 -15.61 15.70 6.41
CA PHE A 115 -14.25 15.40 6.89
C PHE A 115 -13.49 14.55 5.89
N ILE A 116 -12.21 14.90 5.67
CA ILE A 116 -11.28 14.07 4.89
C ILE A 116 -10.96 12.81 5.69
N LYS A 117 -11.07 11.64 5.07
CA LYS A 117 -10.89 10.32 5.71
C LYS A 117 -9.41 10.02 5.97
N ASN A 118 -8.84 10.67 6.98
CA ASN A 118 -7.44 10.51 7.39
C ASN A 118 -7.37 10.21 8.91
N LEU A 119 -7.35 8.91 9.25
CA LEU A 119 -7.30 8.45 10.64
C LEU A 119 -6.00 8.83 11.36
N GLU A 120 -4.87 8.86 10.66
CA GLU A 120 -3.57 9.22 11.25
C GLU A 120 -3.59 10.66 11.75
N LYS A 121 -4.14 11.56 10.95
CA LYS A 121 -4.26 12.97 11.34
C LYS A 121 -5.30 13.15 12.45
N LEU A 122 -6.44 12.44 12.37
CA LEU A 122 -7.45 12.45 13.43
C LEU A 122 -6.85 11.99 14.76
N LEU A 123 -6.14 10.86 14.78
CA LEU A 123 -5.49 10.36 15.99
C LEU A 123 -4.40 11.31 16.49
N SER A 124 -3.66 11.97 15.60
CA SER A 124 -2.68 12.99 15.99
C SER A 124 -3.34 14.20 16.68
N CYS A 125 -4.46 14.68 16.14
CA CYS A 125 -5.26 15.73 16.79
C CYS A 125 -5.79 15.27 18.13
N ALA A 126 -6.36 14.06 18.20
CA ALA A 126 -6.92 13.50 19.43
C ALA A 126 -5.85 13.30 20.51
N ASN A 127 -4.68 12.78 20.17
CA ASN A 127 -3.57 12.64 21.11
C ASN A 127 -3.03 13.98 21.63
N SER A 128 -3.10 15.03 20.82
CA SER A 128 -2.76 16.39 21.27
C SER A 128 -3.87 17.00 22.16
N ALA A 129 -5.14 16.74 21.83
CA ALA A 129 -6.28 17.30 22.53
C ALA A 129 -6.50 16.67 23.92
N LYS A 130 -6.23 15.37 24.11
CA LYS A 130 -6.53 14.63 25.36
C LYS A 130 -5.97 15.24 26.63
N GLU A 131 -4.88 16.01 26.54
CA GLU A 131 -4.24 16.66 27.69
C GLU A 131 -4.98 17.94 28.12
N TYR A 132 -5.69 18.59 27.21
CA TYR A 132 -6.23 19.93 27.41
C TYR A 132 -7.75 20.01 27.24
N VAL A 133 -8.33 19.11 26.45
CA VAL A 133 -9.77 19.10 26.16
C VAL A 133 -10.46 18.10 27.07
N LYS A 134 -11.54 18.56 27.73
CA LYS A 134 -12.42 17.72 28.56
C LYS A 134 -13.82 17.78 28.00
N SER A 135 -14.48 16.64 27.94
CA SER A 135 -15.88 16.51 27.58
C SER A 135 -16.58 15.58 28.57
N GLU A 136 -17.81 15.90 28.90
CA GLU A 136 -18.65 15.02 29.72
C GLU A 136 -19.25 13.87 28.91
N ASN A 137 -19.40 14.05 27.60
CA ASN A 137 -20.11 13.11 26.74
C ASN A 137 -19.18 12.15 26.03
N ILE A 138 -17.92 12.57 25.70
CA ILE A 138 -16.98 11.79 24.94
C ILE A 138 -15.67 11.66 25.73
N ASP A 139 -15.28 10.44 26.04
CA ASP A 139 -13.98 10.10 26.61
C ASP A 139 -12.97 9.98 25.48
N ILE A 140 -12.13 11.01 25.29
CA ILE A 140 -11.16 11.09 24.20
C ILE A 140 -10.20 9.88 24.23
N GLN A 141 -9.70 9.50 25.42
CA GLN A 141 -8.74 8.41 25.54
C GLN A 141 -9.36 7.06 25.13
N LYS A 142 -10.57 6.75 25.62
CA LYS A 142 -11.28 5.53 25.23
C LYS A 142 -11.62 5.51 23.74
N THR A 143 -11.95 6.66 23.15
CA THR A 143 -12.23 6.74 21.71
C THR A 143 -10.96 6.48 20.90
N ILE A 144 -9.81 7.02 21.30
CA ILE A 144 -8.52 6.72 20.69
C ILE A 144 -8.24 5.22 20.75
N GLU A 145 -8.32 4.60 21.93
CA GLU A 145 -8.07 3.16 22.12
C GLU A 145 -9.00 2.30 21.27
N LYS A 146 -10.25 2.71 21.11
CA LYS A 146 -11.21 2.00 20.26
C LYS A 146 -10.84 2.09 18.78
N ILE A 147 -10.45 3.26 18.30
CA ILE A 147 -9.99 3.47 16.92
C ILE A 147 -8.68 2.67 16.66
N GLU A 148 -7.72 2.75 17.57
CA GLU A 148 -6.44 2.00 17.45
C GLU A 148 -6.67 0.49 17.44
N SER A 149 -7.58 -0.01 18.29
CA SER A 149 -7.95 -1.43 18.31
C SER A 149 -8.58 -1.89 17.00
N LEU A 150 -9.42 -1.06 16.38
CA LEU A 150 -10.01 -1.32 15.07
C LEU A 150 -8.94 -1.34 13.96
N ILE A 151 -8.03 -0.38 13.96
CA ILE A 151 -6.92 -0.35 13.00
C ILE A 151 -6.08 -1.62 13.17
N LYS A 152 -5.69 -1.95 14.40
CA LYS A 152 -4.90 -3.14 14.71
C LYS A 152 -5.56 -4.41 14.18
N SER A 153 -6.83 -4.64 14.52
CA SER A 153 -7.55 -5.84 14.08
C SER A 153 -7.69 -5.94 12.55
N ASN A 154 -7.81 -4.81 11.85
CA ASN A 154 -7.84 -4.78 10.39
C ASN A 154 -6.46 -4.95 9.73
N CYS A 155 -5.36 -4.77 10.48
CA CYS A 155 -3.99 -4.96 10.01
C CYS A 155 -3.40 -6.33 10.41
N GLU A 156 -4.08 -7.13 11.22
CA GLU A 156 -3.70 -8.50 11.58
C GLU A 156 -4.00 -9.48 10.43
N LEU A 157 -3.40 -9.21 9.27
CA LEU A 157 -3.59 -10.00 8.05
C LEU A 157 -2.76 -11.28 8.09
N GLU A 158 -3.32 -12.37 7.58
CA GLU A 158 -2.61 -13.62 7.33
C GLU A 158 -2.23 -13.71 5.85
N LEU A 159 -0.96 -14.05 5.58
CA LEU A 159 -0.43 -14.10 4.23
C LEU A 159 -0.82 -15.42 3.55
N PRO A 160 -1.52 -15.38 2.38
CA PRO A 160 -1.79 -16.57 1.58
C PRO A 160 -0.50 -17.24 1.10
N GLN A 161 -0.50 -18.55 1.00
CA GLN A 161 0.66 -19.36 0.59
C GLN A 161 1.18 -19.01 -0.81
N ASP A 162 0.28 -18.67 -1.73
CA ASP A 162 0.55 -18.28 -3.11
C ASP A 162 0.71 -16.77 -3.29
N SER A 163 0.95 -16.06 -2.19
CA SER A 163 1.07 -14.60 -2.19
C SER A 163 2.22 -14.10 -3.05
N PRO A 164 2.02 -12.97 -3.78
CA PRO A 164 3.06 -12.34 -4.57
C PRO A 164 4.24 -11.83 -3.74
N HIS A 165 4.06 -11.60 -2.43
CA HIS A 165 5.10 -11.12 -1.52
C HIS A 165 6.29 -12.08 -1.45
N LYS A 166 6.04 -13.39 -1.30
CA LYS A 166 7.10 -14.41 -1.28
C LYS A 166 7.90 -14.42 -2.58
N VAL A 167 7.20 -14.46 -3.72
CA VAL A 167 7.84 -14.46 -5.04
C VAL A 167 8.63 -13.16 -5.26
N PHE A 168 8.12 -12.05 -4.78
CA PHE A 168 8.81 -10.76 -4.83
C PHE A 168 10.12 -10.81 -4.02
N LEU A 169 10.07 -11.26 -2.76
CA LEU A 169 11.25 -11.40 -1.92
C LEU A 169 12.30 -12.33 -2.55
N GLU A 170 11.87 -13.49 -3.07
CA GLU A 170 12.76 -14.42 -3.77
C GLU A 170 13.48 -13.76 -4.95
N LYS A 171 12.82 -12.88 -5.68
CA LYS A 171 13.41 -12.18 -6.84
C LYS A 171 14.40 -11.09 -6.42
N ILE A 172 14.06 -10.26 -5.45
CA ILE A 172 14.91 -9.14 -5.05
C ILE A 172 16.13 -9.59 -4.24
N THR A 173 16.06 -10.77 -3.60
CA THR A 173 17.17 -11.35 -2.83
C THR A 173 18.14 -12.17 -3.69
N LYS A 174 17.79 -12.54 -4.94
CA LYS A 174 18.69 -13.18 -5.90
C LYS A 174 19.77 -12.22 -6.39
N ARG A 175 20.67 -11.85 -5.49
CA ARG A 175 21.77 -10.89 -5.71
C ARG A 175 23.11 -11.57 -5.50
N LYS A 176 24.17 -11.02 -6.11
CA LYS A 176 25.53 -11.46 -5.81
C LYS A 176 25.83 -11.27 -4.31
N VAL A 177 26.50 -12.23 -3.70
CA VAL A 177 26.82 -12.21 -2.26
C VAL A 177 27.68 -11.01 -1.85
N THR A 178 28.43 -10.44 -2.83
CA THR A 178 29.26 -9.25 -2.63
C THR A 178 28.47 -7.93 -2.57
N LEU A 179 27.20 -7.95 -2.99
CA LEU A 179 26.37 -6.76 -2.98
C LEU A 179 25.65 -6.59 -1.62
N PRO A 180 25.40 -5.35 -1.18
CA PRO A 180 24.59 -5.08 -0.01
C PRO A 180 23.21 -5.76 -0.10
N ARG A 181 22.65 -6.13 1.03
CA ARG A 181 21.31 -6.74 1.10
C ARG A 181 20.25 -5.75 0.61
N ALA A 182 19.17 -6.27 0.02
CA ALA A 182 18.02 -5.45 -0.32
C ALA A 182 17.39 -4.86 0.96
N LYS A 183 16.99 -3.60 0.89
CA LYS A 183 16.33 -2.90 1.98
C LYS A 183 14.88 -2.66 1.58
N ILE A 184 13.95 -3.00 2.45
CA ILE A 184 12.52 -2.78 2.25
C ILE A 184 12.04 -1.82 3.32
N PHE A 185 11.43 -0.73 2.91
CA PHE A 185 10.70 0.19 3.76
C PHE A 185 9.21 0.04 3.45
N THR A 186 8.40 -0.12 4.46
CA THR A 186 6.96 -0.18 4.33
C THR A 186 6.29 0.93 5.13
N LEU A 187 5.23 1.50 4.56
CA LEU A 187 4.34 2.44 5.23
C LEU A 187 3.09 1.72 5.78
N ASN A 188 3.03 0.39 5.62
CA ASN A 188 1.90 -0.40 6.08
C ASN A 188 2.08 -0.82 7.53
N TYR A 189 0.97 -0.99 8.22
CA TYR A 189 0.91 -1.49 9.60
C TYR A 189 0.83 -3.02 9.68
N ASP A 190 0.62 -3.71 8.53
CA ASP A 190 0.58 -5.17 8.48
C ASP A 190 1.99 -5.79 8.46
N THR A 191 2.05 -7.10 8.71
CA THR A 191 3.29 -7.89 8.77
C THR A 191 3.45 -8.84 7.57
N LEU A 192 2.84 -8.52 6.42
CA LEU A 192 2.83 -9.42 5.26
C LEU A 192 4.22 -9.69 4.69
N PHE A 193 5.12 -8.71 4.72
CA PHE A 193 6.52 -8.90 4.28
C PHE A 193 7.31 -9.77 5.25
N GLU A 194 7.09 -9.63 6.56
CA GLU A 194 7.71 -10.45 7.58
C GLU A 194 7.22 -11.90 7.49
N GLN A 195 5.92 -12.09 7.28
CA GLN A 195 5.34 -13.42 7.04
C GLN A 195 5.89 -14.05 5.77
N ALA A 196 5.99 -13.28 4.67
CA ALA A 196 6.58 -13.74 3.42
C ALA A 196 8.06 -14.12 3.59
N GLY A 197 8.79 -13.34 4.37
CA GLY A 197 10.18 -13.65 4.73
C GLY A 197 10.31 -14.97 5.47
N ARG A 198 9.42 -15.20 6.42
CA ARG A 198 9.37 -16.47 7.16
C ARG A 198 9.07 -17.67 6.26
N LEU A 199 8.04 -17.54 5.39
CA LEU A 199 7.67 -18.57 4.41
C LEU A 199 8.77 -18.84 3.38
N GLY A 200 9.59 -17.84 3.05
CA GLY A 200 10.71 -17.95 2.14
C GLY A 200 12.03 -18.37 2.80
N ASN A 201 12.05 -18.63 4.11
CA ASN A 201 13.24 -18.90 4.92
C ASN A 201 14.30 -17.78 4.84
N PHE A 202 13.86 -16.53 4.75
CA PHE A 202 14.73 -15.35 4.80
C PHE A 202 14.93 -14.89 6.24
N THR A 203 16.15 -14.45 6.57
CA THR A 203 16.40 -13.72 7.82
C THR A 203 16.03 -12.25 7.60
N ILE A 204 15.08 -11.76 8.39
CA ILE A 204 14.68 -10.36 8.39
C ILE A 204 15.43 -9.66 9.52
N ILE A 205 16.01 -8.50 9.20
CA ILE A 205 16.69 -7.63 10.16
C ILE A 205 15.98 -6.28 10.10
N ASP A 206 15.14 -6.01 11.07
CA ASP A 206 14.29 -4.82 11.17
C ASP A 206 14.92 -3.65 11.94
N GLY A 207 16.14 -3.86 12.47
CA GLY A 207 16.84 -2.88 13.30
C GLY A 207 16.52 -2.98 14.78
N PHE A 208 15.60 -3.86 15.18
CA PHE A 208 15.32 -4.19 16.56
C PHE A 208 16.04 -5.48 16.98
N SER A 209 16.04 -5.81 18.26
CA SER A 209 16.63 -7.06 18.73
C SER A 209 15.88 -8.28 18.14
N PHE A 210 16.61 -9.38 17.89
CA PHE A 210 16.01 -10.64 17.48
C PHE A 210 15.05 -11.15 18.58
N SER A 211 13.82 -10.69 18.56
CA SER A 211 12.72 -11.30 19.32
C SER A 211 11.88 -12.10 18.35
N PHE A 212 11.54 -13.33 18.72
CA PHE A 212 10.53 -14.08 17.99
C PHE A 212 9.27 -13.23 17.95
N PRO A 213 8.61 -13.05 16.78
CA PRO A 213 7.31 -12.41 16.72
C PRO A 213 6.36 -13.19 17.65
N ARG A 214 5.79 -12.47 18.58
CA ARG A 214 4.76 -13.00 19.48
C ARG A 214 3.44 -13.17 18.74
#